data_88f54ed76ab1cd4b08b5c914d13eda7b
#
_entry.id   88f54ed76ab1cd4b08b5c914d13eda7b
#
_cell.length_a   1.000
_cell.length_b   1.000
_cell.length_c   1.000
_cell.angle_alpha   90.00
_cell.angle_beta   90.00
_cell.angle_gamma   90.00
#
_symmetry.space_group_name_H-M   'P 1'
#
loop_
_entity.id
_entity.type
_entity.pdbx_description
1 polymer ?
#
loop_
_entity_poly.entity_id
_entity_poly.type
_entity_poly.pdbx_seq_one_letter_code
_entity_poly.pdbx_strand_id
1 'polypeptide(L)'
;MDWYNQVINVAKEAGYVPAPFSWYDTLKLIPVAMMCMGYGFWSIMIMGEIKGAKETKLAVYSIYGSVIIMGLFFASLYALLQNSGSLFYNSLFYLYMKGDPFISQIPFWPNYMFIAAVASPNLLCTYLIQLGAAANVFNLMVMMYIVGARVMFAQTFDRIWPEKLSYLGTRYISPIYALIVYFIGSVIWLIPAVFYPEIYFYFTAVVLGVLLAYVLTGIAGITFPIRMKDAYEASPIAKYKIMGVPLIQISGIATLAFCGFLLYWYLTVPELGLMNPISVSIVLIVYVVSIVYFYIIRWYRAKYQGINIDLAFKNIPPE
;
A
#
# COMPACT_ATOMS: atom_id res chain seq x y z
N MET A 1 4.83 7.29 36.93
CA MET A 1 3.51 6.68 37.18
C MET A 1 2.34 7.69 37.10
N ASP A 2 2.60 8.98 37.24
CA ASP A 2 1.51 9.96 37.25
C ASP A 2 0.74 10.09 35.93
N TRP A 3 1.43 10.05 34.80
CA TRP A 3 0.78 10.15 33.49
C TRP A 3 -0.22 9.02 33.18
N TYR A 4 0.04 7.80 33.63
CA TYR A 4 -0.85 6.67 33.36
C TYR A 4 -2.26 6.89 33.94
N ASN A 5 -2.31 7.25 35.22
CA ASN A 5 -3.59 7.52 35.89
C ASN A 5 -4.25 8.82 35.43
N GLN A 6 -3.44 9.86 35.17
CA GLN A 6 -3.96 11.14 34.65
C GLN A 6 -4.64 10.97 33.30
N VAL A 7 -4.00 10.30 32.32
CA VAL A 7 -4.59 10.02 31.00
C VAL A 7 -5.92 9.29 31.13
N ILE A 8 -5.98 8.25 31.99
CA ILE A 8 -7.20 7.47 32.17
C ILE A 8 -8.31 8.31 32.82
N ASN A 9 -7.99 9.13 33.80
CA ASN A 9 -8.98 9.97 34.48
C ASN A 9 -9.52 11.06 33.56
N VAL A 10 -8.65 11.78 32.86
CA VAL A 10 -9.06 12.80 31.89
C VAL A 10 -9.90 12.19 30.76
N ALA A 11 -9.54 11.01 30.27
CA ALA A 11 -10.33 10.32 29.26
C ALA A 11 -11.72 9.94 29.75
N LYS A 12 -11.86 9.47 31.01
CA LYS A 12 -13.16 9.20 31.62
C LYS A 12 -14.00 10.45 31.78
N GLU A 13 -13.41 11.54 32.24
CA GLU A 13 -14.07 12.86 32.35
C GLU A 13 -14.50 13.38 30.97
N ALA A 14 -13.70 13.14 29.96
CA ALA A 14 -14.02 13.46 28.56
C ALA A 14 -15.08 12.54 27.93
N GLY A 15 -15.57 11.51 28.67
CA GLY A 15 -16.64 10.60 28.25
C GLY A 15 -16.15 9.29 27.62
N TYR A 16 -14.87 8.93 27.81
CA TYR A 16 -14.39 7.63 27.35
C TYR A 16 -15.00 6.48 28.15
N VAL A 17 -15.65 5.57 27.45
CA VAL A 17 -16.16 4.30 28.02
C VAL A 17 -15.60 3.16 27.19
N PRO A 18 -14.94 2.16 27.80
CA PRO A 18 -14.51 0.97 27.07
C PRO A 18 -15.71 0.29 26.41
N ALA A 19 -15.67 0.18 25.09
CA ALA A 19 -16.74 -0.46 24.34
C ALA A 19 -16.67 -1.98 24.46
N PRO A 20 -17.80 -2.69 24.58
CA PRO A 20 -17.86 -4.13 24.47
C PRO A 20 -17.46 -4.58 23.05
N PHE A 21 -17.14 -5.88 22.88
CA PHE A 21 -16.85 -6.44 21.57
C PHE A 21 -18.04 -6.24 20.60
N SER A 22 -17.74 -5.77 19.40
CA SER A 22 -18.69 -5.52 18.33
C SER A 22 -18.16 -6.09 17.01
N TRP A 23 -18.92 -6.97 16.38
CA TRP A 23 -18.64 -7.45 15.03
C TRP A 23 -18.65 -6.32 14.00
N TYR A 24 -19.55 -5.38 14.14
CA TYR A 24 -19.64 -4.22 13.25
C TYR A 24 -18.37 -3.39 13.29
N ASP A 25 -17.87 -3.06 14.49
CA ASP A 25 -16.63 -2.29 14.64
C ASP A 25 -15.40 -3.09 14.21
N THR A 26 -15.43 -4.40 14.39
CA THR A 26 -14.37 -5.29 13.87
C THR A 26 -14.32 -5.26 12.35
N LEU A 27 -15.47 -5.30 11.66
CA LEU A 27 -15.53 -5.21 10.21
C LEU A 27 -15.09 -3.84 9.67
N LYS A 28 -15.34 -2.75 10.41
CA LYS A 28 -14.82 -1.40 10.09
C LYS A 28 -13.29 -1.34 10.08
N LEU A 29 -12.60 -2.22 10.79
CA LEU A 29 -11.13 -2.25 10.83
C LEU A 29 -10.52 -2.93 9.61
N ILE A 30 -11.27 -3.73 8.85
CA ILE A 30 -10.74 -4.44 7.67
C ILE A 30 -10.15 -3.46 6.64
N PRO A 31 -10.78 -2.34 6.28
CA PRO A 31 -10.18 -1.33 5.40
C PRO A 31 -8.85 -0.78 5.94
N VAL A 32 -8.73 -0.59 7.25
CA VAL A 32 -7.47 -0.15 7.87
C VAL A 32 -6.39 -1.22 7.77
N ALA A 33 -6.75 -2.49 8.02
CA ALA A 33 -5.85 -3.63 7.83
C ALA A 33 -5.37 -3.73 6.37
N MET A 34 -6.24 -3.43 5.40
CA MET A 34 -5.87 -3.35 3.98
C MET A 34 -4.79 -2.31 3.72
N MET A 35 -4.80 -1.16 4.40
CA MET A 35 -3.75 -0.14 4.29
C MET A 35 -2.37 -0.68 4.71
N CYS A 36 -2.32 -1.63 5.65
CA CYS A 36 -1.07 -2.21 6.14
C CYS A 36 -0.64 -3.44 5.33
N MET A 37 -1.60 -4.24 4.85
CA MET A 37 -1.36 -5.56 4.25
C MET A 37 -1.58 -5.62 2.74
N GLY A 38 -2.22 -4.61 2.16
CA GLY A 38 -2.62 -4.58 0.76
C GLY A 38 -1.48 -4.44 -0.25
N TYR A 39 -0.24 -4.32 0.20
CA TYR A 39 0.94 -4.08 -0.64
C TYR A 39 1.72 -5.35 -1.01
N GLY A 40 1.17 -6.52 -0.76
CA GLY A 40 1.79 -7.79 -1.15
C GLY A 40 2.12 -7.91 -2.65
N PHE A 41 1.41 -7.16 -3.51
CA PHE A 41 1.68 -7.10 -4.95
C PHE A 41 3.04 -6.47 -5.31
N TRP A 42 3.70 -5.75 -4.40
CA TRP A 42 5.03 -5.20 -4.66
C TRP A 42 6.08 -6.28 -4.93
N SER A 43 5.93 -7.44 -4.33
CA SER A 43 6.81 -8.58 -4.62
C SER A 43 6.71 -9.02 -6.08
N ILE A 44 5.55 -8.88 -6.72
CA ILE A 44 5.35 -9.19 -8.14
C ILE A 44 6.18 -8.23 -9.02
N MET A 45 6.30 -6.97 -8.62
CA MET A 45 7.04 -5.95 -9.38
C MET A 45 8.55 -6.21 -9.45
N ILE A 46 9.09 -6.97 -8.50
CA ILE A 46 10.51 -7.36 -8.44
C ILE A 46 10.73 -8.85 -8.77
N MET A 47 9.66 -9.57 -9.13
CA MET A 47 9.69 -11.02 -9.31
C MET A 47 10.71 -11.45 -10.38
N GLY A 48 10.87 -10.68 -11.46
CA GLY A 48 11.84 -10.96 -12.52
C GLY A 48 13.30 -10.98 -12.07
N GLU A 49 13.62 -10.51 -10.87
CA GLU A 49 14.97 -10.47 -10.30
C GLU A 49 15.17 -11.56 -9.23
N ILE A 50 14.12 -12.25 -8.85
CA ILE A 50 14.17 -13.29 -7.82
C ILE A 50 14.56 -14.60 -8.49
N LYS A 51 15.65 -15.20 -8.00
CA LYS A 51 16.08 -16.52 -8.46
C LYS A 51 14.99 -17.56 -8.16
N GLY A 52 14.58 -18.32 -9.18
CA GLY A 52 13.52 -19.32 -9.03
C GLY A 52 12.09 -18.76 -9.14
N ALA A 53 11.91 -17.51 -9.51
CA ALA A 53 10.58 -16.89 -9.67
C ALA A 53 9.70 -17.58 -10.73
N LYS A 54 10.29 -18.32 -11.65
CA LYS A 54 9.57 -19.17 -12.61
C LYS A 54 8.77 -20.30 -11.95
N GLU A 55 9.13 -20.67 -10.72
CA GLU A 55 8.37 -21.64 -9.95
C GLU A 55 7.16 -20.97 -9.29
N THR A 56 5.98 -21.24 -9.84
CA THR A 56 4.69 -20.71 -9.31
C THR A 56 4.54 -20.96 -7.81
N LYS A 57 5.04 -22.09 -7.29
CA LYS A 57 5.00 -22.41 -5.85
C LYS A 57 5.79 -21.40 -5.02
N LEU A 58 7.00 -21.04 -5.46
CA LEU A 58 7.85 -20.08 -4.73
C LEU A 58 7.18 -18.69 -4.68
N ALA A 59 6.63 -18.24 -5.81
CA ALA A 59 5.89 -16.98 -5.89
C ALA A 59 4.69 -16.97 -4.93
N VAL A 60 3.88 -18.02 -4.95
CA VAL A 60 2.71 -18.18 -4.08
C VAL A 60 3.13 -18.19 -2.60
N TYR A 61 4.11 -19.01 -2.23
CA TYR A 61 4.56 -19.09 -0.84
C TYR A 61 5.20 -17.80 -0.34
N SER A 62 5.95 -17.07 -1.16
CA SER A 62 6.54 -15.80 -0.76
C SER A 62 5.48 -14.73 -0.51
N ILE A 63 4.47 -14.60 -1.37
CA ILE A 63 3.42 -13.61 -1.25
C ILE A 63 2.47 -13.94 -0.09
N TYR A 64 1.85 -15.12 -0.12
CA TYR A 64 0.89 -15.49 0.93
C TYR A 64 1.56 -15.74 2.28
N GLY A 65 2.76 -16.34 2.28
CA GLY A 65 3.54 -16.55 3.50
C GLY A 65 3.88 -15.24 4.19
N SER A 66 4.32 -14.23 3.44
CA SER A 66 4.62 -12.92 4.01
C SER A 66 3.39 -12.25 4.61
N VAL A 67 2.23 -12.31 3.95
CA VAL A 67 0.98 -11.73 4.47
C VAL A 67 0.52 -12.47 5.73
N ILE A 68 0.59 -13.80 5.76
CA ILE A 68 0.23 -14.60 6.95
C ILE A 68 1.17 -14.29 8.12
N ILE A 69 2.49 -14.27 7.89
CA ILE A 69 3.49 -13.97 8.93
C ILE A 69 3.26 -12.56 9.49
N MET A 70 3.03 -11.57 8.62
CA MET A 70 2.72 -10.21 9.05
C MET A 70 1.42 -10.15 9.83
N GLY A 71 0.38 -10.86 9.41
CA GLY A 71 -0.89 -10.93 10.13
C GLY A 71 -0.72 -11.51 11.52
N LEU A 72 0.00 -12.62 11.66
CA LEU A 72 0.31 -13.22 12.94
C LEU A 72 1.17 -12.31 13.83
N PHE A 73 2.14 -11.61 13.24
CA PHE A 73 2.96 -10.63 13.95
C PHE A 73 2.11 -9.48 14.51
N PHE A 74 1.24 -8.86 13.69
CA PHE A 74 0.34 -7.80 14.16
C PHE A 74 -0.64 -8.31 15.22
N ALA A 75 -1.21 -9.49 15.06
CA ALA A 75 -2.09 -10.09 16.06
C ALA A 75 -1.37 -10.32 17.39
N SER A 76 -0.14 -10.81 17.34
CA SER A 76 0.70 -11.02 18.54
C SER A 76 1.06 -9.70 19.22
N LEU A 77 1.46 -8.69 18.42
CA LEU A 77 1.76 -7.35 18.93
C LEU A 77 0.54 -6.72 19.61
N TYR A 78 -0.63 -6.83 18.96
CA TYR A 78 -1.88 -6.32 19.54
C TYR A 78 -2.25 -7.03 20.85
N ALA A 79 -2.10 -8.36 20.92
CA ALA A 79 -2.34 -9.12 22.14
C ALA A 79 -1.40 -8.69 23.28
N LEU A 80 -0.12 -8.45 22.98
CA LEU A 80 0.84 -7.92 23.96
C LEU A 80 0.45 -6.51 24.45
N LEU A 81 0.02 -5.63 23.56
CA LEU A 81 -0.44 -4.29 23.91
C LEU A 81 -1.71 -4.33 24.78
N GLN A 82 -2.64 -5.21 24.47
CA GLN A 82 -3.86 -5.42 25.28
C GLN A 82 -3.52 -5.88 26.71
N ASN A 83 -2.56 -6.77 26.86
CA ASN A 83 -2.13 -7.23 28.17
C ASN A 83 -1.30 -6.19 28.94
N SER A 84 -0.60 -5.28 28.25
CA SER A 84 0.31 -4.29 28.88
C SER A 84 -0.38 -3.02 29.38
N GLY A 85 -1.66 -2.81 29.08
CA GLY A 85 -2.37 -1.61 29.51
C GLY A 85 -3.29 -1.02 28.45
N SER A 86 -4.18 -1.84 27.89
CA SER A 86 -5.14 -1.43 26.86
C SER A 86 -5.95 -0.18 27.24
N LEU A 87 -6.32 -0.08 28.51
CA LEU A 87 -7.08 1.07 29.00
C LEU A 87 -6.32 2.39 28.82
N PHE A 88 -5.01 2.39 29.10
CA PHE A 88 -4.17 3.56 28.89
C PHE A 88 -4.04 3.93 27.42
N TYR A 89 -3.70 2.96 26.56
CA TYR A 89 -3.54 3.21 25.13
C TYR A 89 -4.83 3.71 24.50
N ASN A 90 -5.94 3.07 24.80
CA ASN A 90 -7.23 3.44 24.25
C ASN A 90 -7.69 4.81 24.77
N SER A 91 -7.46 5.13 26.03
CA SER A 91 -7.73 6.45 26.61
C SER A 91 -6.90 7.55 25.94
N LEU A 92 -5.61 7.30 25.74
CA LEU A 92 -4.70 8.23 25.08
C LEU A 92 -5.13 8.53 23.65
N PHE A 93 -5.42 7.48 22.86
CA PHE A 93 -5.89 7.65 21.49
C PHE A 93 -7.27 8.31 21.41
N TYR A 94 -8.16 8.01 22.34
CA TYR A 94 -9.45 8.68 22.41
C TYR A 94 -9.30 10.20 22.59
N LEU A 95 -8.48 10.63 23.55
CA LEU A 95 -8.19 12.05 23.78
C LEU A 95 -7.55 12.70 22.57
N TYR A 96 -6.61 12.00 21.92
CA TYR A 96 -5.96 12.48 20.71
C TYR A 96 -6.96 12.69 19.56
N MET A 97 -7.81 11.72 19.30
CA MET A 97 -8.81 11.79 18.22
C MET A 97 -9.88 12.86 18.52
N LYS A 98 -10.17 13.12 19.79
CA LYS A 98 -11.09 14.18 20.22
C LYS A 98 -10.46 15.58 20.15
N GLY A 99 -9.15 15.67 19.99
CA GLY A 99 -8.43 16.94 20.01
C GLY A 99 -8.41 17.60 21.40
N ASP A 100 -8.41 16.78 22.46
CA ASP A 100 -8.43 17.28 23.84
C ASP A 100 -7.16 18.09 24.15
N PRO A 101 -7.28 19.29 24.77
CA PRO A 101 -6.13 20.14 25.11
C PRO A 101 -5.09 19.44 26.00
N PHE A 102 -5.49 18.45 26.77
CA PHE A 102 -4.57 17.66 27.61
C PHE A 102 -3.46 16.99 26.80
N ILE A 103 -3.74 16.62 25.54
CA ILE A 103 -2.74 16.00 24.65
C ILE A 103 -1.52 16.90 24.42
N SER A 104 -1.71 18.22 24.39
CA SER A 104 -0.60 19.17 24.22
C SER A 104 0.36 19.21 25.41
N GLN A 105 -0.06 18.72 26.57
CA GLN A 105 0.74 18.66 27.79
C GLN A 105 1.60 17.37 27.84
N ILE A 106 1.29 16.38 26.98
CA ILE A 106 2.02 15.12 26.93
C ILE A 106 3.32 15.34 26.14
N PRO A 107 4.50 15.03 26.71
CA PRO A 107 5.79 15.32 26.11
C PRO A 107 6.20 14.37 24.98
N PHE A 108 5.26 13.58 24.44
CA PHE A 108 5.52 12.64 23.36
C PHE A 108 4.30 12.50 22.45
N TRP A 109 4.56 12.19 21.20
CA TRP A 109 3.49 11.90 20.24
C TRP A 109 2.74 10.59 20.60
N PRO A 110 1.40 10.55 20.59
CA PRO A 110 0.61 9.36 20.91
C PRO A 110 0.74 8.27 19.82
N ASN A 111 1.93 7.71 19.70
CA ASN A 111 2.27 6.63 18.81
C ASN A 111 2.88 5.50 19.64
N TYR A 112 2.59 4.25 19.29
CA TYR A 112 3.08 3.08 20.01
C TYR A 112 4.60 3.04 20.19
N MET A 113 5.37 3.49 19.20
CA MET A 113 6.84 3.54 19.28
C MET A 113 7.32 4.53 20.34
N PHE A 114 6.74 5.73 20.38
CA PHE A 114 7.10 6.72 21.39
C PHE A 114 6.65 6.28 22.78
N ILE A 115 5.46 5.71 22.91
CA ILE A 115 4.97 5.17 24.17
C ILE A 115 5.89 4.06 24.67
N ALA A 116 6.29 3.13 23.79
CA ALA A 116 7.22 2.05 24.14
C ALA A 116 8.60 2.60 24.53
N ALA A 117 9.08 3.67 23.86
CA ALA A 117 10.34 4.31 24.20
C ALA A 117 10.29 4.98 25.58
N VAL A 118 9.18 5.67 25.91
CA VAL A 118 8.98 6.31 27.22
C VAL A 118 8.79 5.28 28.33
N ALA A 119 8.10 4.17 28.04
CA ALA A 119 7.90 3.06 28.98
C ALA A 119 9.12 2.15 29.15
N SER A 120 10.18 2.37 28.39
CA SER A 120 11.36 1.49 28.42
C SER A 120 12.12 1.62 29.74
N PRO A 121 12.71 0.51 30.25
CA PRO A 121 13.33 0.46 31.57
C PRO A 121 14.64 1.24 31.67
N ASN A 122 15.28 1.54 30.53
CA ASN A 122 16.56 2.24 30.50
C ASN A 122 16.79 2.94 29.15
N LEU A 123 17.76 3.85 29.16
CA LEU A 123 18.11 4.69 28.01
C LEU A 123 18.55 3.87 26.77
N LEU A 124 19.24 2.75 26.99
CA LEU A 124 19.70 1.89 25.89
C LEU A 124 18.49 1.29 25.14
N CYS A 125 17.49 0.78 25.88
CA CYS A 125 16.25 0.28 25.26
C CYS A 125 15.53 1.39 24.49
N THR A 126 15.46 2.61 25.04
CA THR A 126 14.88 3.77 24.35
C THR A 126 15.58 4.03 23.01
N TYR A 127 16.90 4.07 22.99
CA TYR A 127 17.67 4.27 21.75
C TYR A 127 17.48 3.13 20.76
N LEU A 128 17.45 1.87 21.19
CA LEU A 128 17.23 0.74 20.32
C LEU A 128 15.84 0.75 19.68
N ILE A 129 14.81 1.12 20.43
CA ILE A 129 13.44 1.28 19.90
C ILE A 129 13.41 2.38 18.84
N GLN A 130 13.99 3.55 19.13
CA GLN A 130 13.99 4.68 18.18
C GLN A 130 14.84 4.38 16.92
N LEU A 131 15.98 3.72 17.09
CA LEU A 131 16.81 3.28 15.97
C LEU A 131 16.08 2.26 15.09
N GLY A 132 15.37 1.30 15.71
CA GLY A 132 14.53 0.35 14.99
C GLY A 132 13.41 1.03 14.20
N ALA A 133 12.76 2.04 14.79
CA ALA A 133 11.75 2.85 14.12
C ALA A 133 12.33 3.58 12.91
N ALA A 134 13.47 4.26 13.07
CA ALA A 134 14.16 4.96 11.98
C ALA A 134 14.59 3.98 10.87
N ALA A 135 15.14 2.83 11.22
CA ALA A 135 15.53 1.80 10.27
C ALA A 135 14.34 1.25 9.48
N ASN A 136 13.18 1.08 10.12
CA ASN A 136 11.96 0.64 9.45
C ASN A 136 11.46 1.64 8.41
N VAL A 137 11.43 2.94 8.76
CA VAL A 137 11.07 4.01 7.81
C VAL A 137 12.05 4.07 6.63
N PHE A 138 13.34 3.95 6.90
CA PHE A 138 14.37 3.91 5.87
C PHE A 138 14.19 2.71 4.94
N ASN A 139 13.94 1.52 5.49
CA ASN A 139 13.67 0.30 4.71
C ASN A 139 12.44 0.46 3.81
N LEU A 140 11.35 1.03 4.32
CA LEU A 140 10.15 1.31 3.53
C LEU A 140 10.46 2.26 2.37
N MET A 141 11.22 3.32 2.62
CA MET A 141 11.65 4.26 1.59
C MET A 141 12.46 3.56 0.49
N VAL A 142 13.45 2.74 0.85
CA VAL A 142 14.25 1.97 -0.11
C VAL A 142 13.37 1.05 -0.97
N MET A 143 12.43 0.35 -0.36
CA MET A 143 11.47 -0.52 -1.09
C MET A 143 10.62 0.26 -2.08
N MET A 144 10.11 1.43 -1.68
CA MET A 144 9.34 2.32 -2.58
C MET A 144 10.16 2.75 -3.81
N TYR A 145 11.44 3.10 -3.61
CA TYR A 145 12.32 3.48 -4.72
C TYR A 145 12.60 2.30 -5.66
N ILE A 146 12.85 1.12 -5.11
CA ILE A 146 13.07 -0.09 -5.92
C ILE A 146 11.83 -0.37 -6.78
N VAL A 147 10.66 -0.46 -6.17
CA VAL A 147 9.41 -0.81 -6.87
C VAL A 147 9.06 0.27 -7.89
N GLY A 148 9.10 1.56 -7.52
CA GLY A 148 8.75 2.66 -8.42
C GLY A 148 9.67 2.75 -9.64
N ALA A 149 10.99 2.62 -9.44
CA ALA A 149 11.95 2.60 -10.53
C ALA A 149 11.77 1.40 -11.46
N ARG A 150 11.40 0.22 -10.93
CA ARG A 150 11.16 -1.00 -11.73
C ARG A 150 9.90 -0.90 -12.57
N VAL A 151 8.82 -0.34 -12.02
CA VAL A 151 7.60 -0.07 -12.79
C VAL A 151 7.88 0.89 -13.96
N MET A 152 8.60 1.98 -13.69
CA MET A 152 8.97 2.94 -14.73
C MET A 152 9.89 2.30 -15.79
N PHE A 153 10.85 1.48 -15.36
CA PHE A 153 11.73 0.73 -16.24
C PHE A 153 10.95 -0.23 -17.15
N ALA A 154 10.03 -1.04 -16.59
CA ALA A 154 9.19 -1.95 -17.36
C ALA A 154 8.33 -1.20 -18.41
N GLN A 155 7.70 -0.10 -18.04
CA GLN A 155 6.91 0.72 -18.95
C GLN A 155 7.75 1.36 -20.07
N THR A 156 9.06 1.43 -19.93
CA THR A 156 9.96 1.88 -21.01
C THR A 156 10.02 0.86 -22.15
N PHE A 157 9.98 -0.43 -21.85
CA PHE A 157 9.93 -1.49 -22.85
C PHE A 157 8.59 -1.46 -23.63
N ASP A 158 7.52 -1.06 -22.96
CA ASP A 158 6.22 -0.81 -23.59
C ASP A 158 6.20 0.49 -24.40
N ARG A 159 7.34 1.18 -24.53
CA ARG A 159 7.48 2.45 -25.27
C ARG A 159 6.66 3.61 -24.70
N ILE A 160 6.15 3.52 -23.50
CA ILE A 160 5.40 4.59 -22.82
C ILE A 160 6.34 5.70 -22.37
N TRP A 161 7.48 5.35 -21.78
CA TRP A 161 8.49 6.30 -21.34
C TRP A 161 9.65 6.46 -22.36
N PRO A 162 10.44 7.55 -22.24
CA PRO A 162 11.64 7.72 -23.07
C PRO A 162 12.65 6.58 -22.87
N GLU A 163 13.29 6.12 -23.95
CA GLU A 163 14.24 5.00 -23.93
C GLU A 163 15.42 5.19 -22.96
N LYS A 164 15.81 6.45 -22.68
CA LYS A 164 16.86 6.75 -21.73
C LYS A 164 16.60 6.18 -20.32
N LEU A 165 15.33 5.99 -19.95
CA LEU A 165 14.97 5.43 -18.64
C LEU A 165 15.20 3.93 -18.54
N SER A 166 15.42 3.23 -19.67
CA SER A 166 15.81 1.82 -19.71
C SER A 166 17.33 1.60 -19.54
N TYR A 167 18.13 2.68 -19.44
CA TYR A 167 19.56 2.55 -19.26
C TYR A 167 19.90 1.93 -17.90
N LEU A 168 20.62 0.80 -17.96
CA LEU A 168 21.14 0.14 -16.75
C LEU A 168 22.59 0.60 -16.50
N GLY A 169 22.85 1.05 -15.29
CA GLY A 169 24.20 1.39 -14.88
C GLY A 169 25.12 0.15 -14.89
N THR A 170 26.28 0.26 -15.49
CA THR A 170 27.22 -0.85 -15.71
C THR A 170 27.69 -1.52 -14.41
N ARG A 171 27.82 -0.75 -13.32
CA ARG A 171 28.32 -1.24 -12.02
C ARG A 171 27.28 -1.96 -11.18
N TYR A 172 26.04 -1.45 -11.15
CA TYR A 172 24.99 -1.93 -10.22
C TYR A 172 23.80 -2.57 -10.92
N ILE A 173 23.82 -2.59 -12.26
CA ILE A 173 22.72 -3.15 -13.11
C ILE A 173 21.35 -2.59 -12.66
N SER A 174 21.31 -1.30 -12.34
CA SER A 174 20.13 -0.61 -11.85
C SER A 174 19.69 0.48 -12.83
N PRO A 175 18.39 0.76 -12.97
CA PRO A 175 17.86 1.79 -13.87
C PRO A 175 18.09 3.19 -13.29
N ILE A 176 19.31 3.72 -13.42
CA ILE A 176 19.76 4.95 -12.76
C ILE A 176 18.88 6.15 -13.12
N TYR A 177 18.54 6.33 -14.40
CA TYR A 177 17.71 7.47 -14.80
C TYR A 177 16.28 7.37 -14.27
N ALA A 178 15.70 6.16 -14.20
CA ALA A 178 14.40 5.95 -13.59
C ALA A 178 14.44 6.28 -12.08
N LEU A 179 15.49 5.88 -11.37
CA LEU A 179 15.70 6.23 -9.96
C LEU A 179 15.83 7.74 -9.76
N ILE A 180 16.58 8.44 -10.63
CA ILE A 180 16.75 9.91 -10.53
C ILE A 180 15.40 10.61 -10.76
N VAL A 181 14.64 10.22 -11.76
CA VAL A 181 13.31 10.81 -12.03
C VAL A 181 12.37 10.57 -10.86
N TYR A 182 12.36 9.35 -10.32
CA TYR A 182 11.54 9.01 -9.15
C TYR A 182 11.97 9.81 -7.91
N PHE A 183 13.27 9.99 -7.69
CA PHE A 183 13.82 10.82 -6.60
C PHE A 183 13.39 12.28 -6.73
N ILE A 184 13.58 12.88 -7.92
CA ILE A 184 13.16 14.27 -8.17
C ILE A 184 11.66 14.43 -7.92
N GLY A 185 10.83 13.52 -8.42
CA GLY A 185 9.40 13.51 -8.16
C GLY A 185 9.08 13.45 -6.65
N SER A 186 9.76 12.59 -5.92
CA SER A 186 9.59 12.47 -4.45
C SER A 186 9.95 13.75 -3.71
N VAL A 187 11.05 14.41 -4.09
CA VAL A 187 11.48 15.69 -3.49
C VAL A 187 10.47 16.80 -3.78
N ILE A 188 9.94 16.88 -5.00
CA ILE A 188 8.91 17.86 -5.37
C ILE A 188 7.67 17.73 -4.47
N TRP A 189 7.28 16.50 -4.11
CA TRP A 189 6.15 16.27 -3.22
C TRP A 189 6.50 16.43 -1.74
N LEU A 190 7.73 16.14 -1.35
CA LEU A 190 8.19 16.28 0.04
C LEU A 190 8.20 17.74 0.49
N ILE A 191 8.63 18.65 -0.36
CA ILE A 191 8.72 20.08 -0.01
C ILE A 191 7.38 20.64 0.49
N PRO A 192 6.27 20.55 -0.28
CA PRO A 192 4.96 21.00 0.21
C PRO A 192 4.51 20.27 1.48
N ALA A 193 4.78 18.96 1.58
CA ALA A 193 4.36 18.16 2.73
C ALA A 193 5.06 18.58 4.04
N VAL A 194 6.29 19.09 3.97
CA VAL A 194 7.01 19.63 5.15
C VAL A 194 6.41 20.96 5.62
N PHE A 195 6.01 21.84 4.69
CA PHE A 195 5.46 23.14 5.03
C PHE A 195 3.96 23.11 5.34
N TYR A 196 3.24 22.13 4.79
CA TYR A 196 1.79 21.95 4.93
C TYR A 196 1.48 20.51 5.36
N PRO A 197 1.61 20.18 6.67
CA PRO A 197 1.39 18.82 7.18
C PRO A 197 0.01 18.25 6.84
N GLU A 198 -0.98 19.11 6.62
CA GLU A 198 -2.34 18.72 6.21
C GLU A 198 -2.35 17.95 4.87
N ILE A 199 -1.36 18.15 4.03
CA ILE A 199 -1.20 17.41 2.77
C ILE A 199 -1.10 15.89 3.01
N TYR A 200 -0.55 15.46 4.16
CA TYR A 200 -0.48 14.04 4.50
C TYR A 200 -1.87 13.38 4.56
N PHE A 201 -2.88 14.10 5.01
CA PHE A 201 -4.26 13.57 5.04
C PHE A 201 -4.80 13.29 3.63
N TYR A 202 -4.37 14.05 2.64
CA TYR A 202 -4.77 13.82 1.26
C TYR A 202 -4.10 12.62 0.63
N PHE A 203 -2.93 12.20 1.14
CA PHE A 203 -2.26 11.00 0.68
C PHE A 203 -2.91 9.69 1.16
N THR A 204 -3.81 9.73 2.13
CA THR A 204 -4.62 8.55 2.48
C THR A 204 -5.42 8.05 1.29
N ALA A 205 -5.73 8.92 0.34
CA ALA A 205 -6.36 8.58 -0.93
C ALA A 205 -5.53 7.65 -1.83
N VAL A 206 -4.24 7.49 -1.59
CA VAL A 206 -3.41 6.48 -2.29
C VAL A 206 -4.03 5.09 -2.17
N VAL A 207 -4.67 4.78 -1.04
CA VAL A 207 -5.39 3.52 -0.84
C VAL A 207 -6.53 3.36 -1.84
N LEU A 208 -7.26 4.42 -2.17
CA LEU A 208 -8.28 4.40 -3.22
C LEU A 208 -7.65 4.10 -4.59
N GLY A 209 -6.49 4.68 -4.89
CA GLY A 209 -5.74 4.37 -6.11
C GLY A 209 -5.35 2.89 -6.20
N VAL A 210 -4.85 2.32 -5.11
CA VAL A 210 -4.54 0.88 -5.02
C VAL A 210 -5.80 0.03 -5.19
N LEU A 211 -6.92 0.42 -4.58
CA LEU A 211 -8.21 -0.27 -4.72
C LEU A 211 -8.68 -0.30 -6.18
N LEU A 212 -8.59 0.83 -6.89
CA LEU A 212 -8.92 0.90 -8.31
C LEU A 212 -8.02 -0.01 -9.16
N ALA A 213 -6.72 -0.08 -8.85
CA ALA A 213 -5.80 -1.00 -9.51
C ALA A 213 -6.21 -2.48 -9.29
N TYR A 214 -6.63 -2.84 -8.08
CA TYR A 214 -7.16 -4.19 -7.81
C TYR A 214 -8.47 -4.47 -8.55
N VAL A 215 -9.36 -3.49 -8.68
CA VAL A 215 -10.58 -3.63 -9.49
C VAL A 215 -10.22 -3.94 -10.94
N LEU A 216 -9.29 -3.19 -11.54
CA LEU A 216 -8.83 -3.43 -12.91
C LEU A 216 -8.17 -4.81 -13.05
N THR A 217 -7.38 -5.22 -12.08
CA THR A 217 -6.75 -6.56 -12.04
C THR A 217 -7.79 -7.67 -11.94
N GLY A 218 -8.82 -7.48 -11.11
CA GLY A 218 -9.94 -8.42 -10.98
C GLY A 218 -10.70 -8.61 -12.31
N ILE A 219 -11.00 -7.49 -12.99
CA ILE A 219 -11.64 -7.52 -14.33
C ILE A 219 -10.74 -8.23 -15.34
N ALA A 220 -9.43 -7.92 -15.33
CA ALA A 220 -8.46 -8.59 -16.19
C ALA A 220 -8.44 -10.11 -15.94
N GLY A 221 -8.42 -10.53 -14.68
CA GLY A 221 -8.44 -11.96 -14.31
C GLY A 221 -9.70 -12.70 -14.80
N ILE A 222 -10.86 -12.06 -14.77
CA ILE A 222 -12.12 -12.63 -15.29
C ILE A 222 -12.09 -12.75 -16.81
N THR A 223 -11.58 -11.72 -17.49
CA THR A 223 -11.61 -11.61 -18.95
C THR A 223 -10.48 -12.35 -19.66
N PHE A 224 -9.37 -12.61 -18.97
CA PHE A 224 -8.16 -13.22 -19.53
C PHE A 224 -8.42 -14.57 -20.23
N PRO A 225 -9.08 -15.57 -19.61
CA PRO A 225 -9.37 -16.85 -20.26
C PRO A 225 -10.31 -16.75 -21.47
N ILE A 226 -11.06 -15.64 -21.57
CA ILE A 226 -12.04 -15.41 -22.64
C ILE A 226 -11.41 -14.66 -23.80
N ARG A 227 -10.67 -13.57 -23.51
CA ARG A 227 -10.13 -12.68 -24.54
C ARG A 227 -8.78 -13.09 -25.09
N MET A 228 -7.96 -13.76 -24.27
CA MET A 228 -6.61 -14.21 -24.61
C MET A 228 -6.48 -15.72 -24.40
N LYS A 229 -7.38 -16.49 -25.03
CA LYS A 229 -7.52 -17.92 -24.83
C LYS A 229 -6.22 -18.68 -25.06
N ASP A 230 -5.52 -18.40 -26.14
CA ASP A 230 -4.27 -19.09 -26.50
C ASP A 230 -3.17 -18.85 -25.45
N ALA A 231 -3.03 -17.60 -24.99
CA ALA A 231 -2.09 -17.24 -23.94
C ALA A 231 -2.48 -17.86 -22.59
N TYR A 232 -3.77 -17.93 -22.30
CA TYR A 232 -4.26 -18.59 -21.08
C TYR A 232 -3.97 -20.10 -21.12
N GLU A 233 -4.25 -20.79 -22.22
CA GLU A 233 -4.04 -22.22 -22.37
C GLU A 233 -2.54 -22.59 -22.31
N ALA A 234 -1.66 -21.73 -22.83
CA ALA A 234 -0.22 -21.88 -22.73
C ALA A 234 0.33 -21.62 -21.30
N SER A 235 -0.44 -20.93 -20.46
CA SER A 235 -0.02 -20.55 -19.12
C SER A 235 -0.13 -21.71 -18.12
N PRO A 236 0.80 -21.79 -17.14
CA PRO A 236 0.73 -22.79 -16.06
C PRO A 236 -0.54 -22.73 -15.22
N ILE A 237 -1.24 -21.59 -15.21
CA ILE A 237 -2.48 -21.39 -14.44
C ILE A 237 -3.67 -22.08 -15.06
N ALA A 238 -3.66 -22.41 -16.34
CA ALA A 238 -4.77 -23.04 -17.06
C ALA A 238 -5.19 -24.42 -16.50
N LYS A 239 -4.25 -25.10 -15.85
CA LYS A 239 -4.50 -26.40 -15.19
C LYS A 239 -5.34 -26.30 -13.92
N TYR A 240 -5.38 -25.12 -13.28
CA TYR A 240 -6.11 -24.93 -12.04
C TYR A 240 -7.56 -24.49 -12.33
N LYS A 241 -8.49 -25.43 -12.11
CA LYS A 241 -9.93 -25.22 -12.30
C LYS A 241 -10.68 -25.76 -11.07
N ILE A 242 -11.72 -25.07 -10.66
CA ILE A 242 -12.65 -25.50 -9.61
C ILE A 242 -14.03 -25.67 -10.27
N MET A 243 -14.60 -26.86 -10.23
CA MET A 243 -15.88 -27.19 -10.88
C MET A 243 -15.93 -26.80 -12.37
N GLY A 244 -14.79 -26.92 -13.08
CA GLY A 244 -14.67 -26.55 -14.50
C GLY A 244 -14.41 -25.08 -14.78
N VAL A 245 -14.53 -24.21 -13.76
CA VAL A 245 -14.26 -22.77 -13.89
C VAL A 245 -12.77 -22.47 -13.63
N PRO A 246 -12.10 -21.71 -14.49
CA PRO A 246 -10.72 -21.27 -14.25
C PRO A 246 -10.53 -20.59 -12.90
N LEU A 247 -9.51 -21.00 -12.15
CA LEU A 247 -9.24 -20.42 -10.83
C LEU A 247 -9.00 -18.91 -10.89
N ILE A 248 -8.39 -18.42 -11.98
CA ILE A 248 -8.14 -16.99 -12.17
C ILE A 248 -9.45 -16.17 -12.27
N GLN A 249 -10.52 -16.74 -12.86
CA GLN A 249 -11.81 -16.07 -12.91
C GLN A 249 -12.45 -16.00 -11.53
N ILE A 250 -12.39 -17.10 -10.78
CA ILE A 250 -12.89 -17.16 -9.39
C ILE A 250 -12.15 -16.14 -8.52
N SER A 251 -10.83 -16.07 -8.64
CA SER A 251 -10.01 -15.09 -7.93
C SER A 251 -10.36 -13.65 -8.33
N GLY A 252 -10.60 -13.40 -9.62
CA GLY A 252 -11.03 -12.11 -10.12
C GLY A 252 -12.37 -11.67 -9.53
N ILE A 253 -13.35 -12.56 -9.49
CA ILE A 253 -14.67 -12.30 -8.87
C ILE A 253 -14.51 -12.02 -7.37
N ALA A 254 -13.72 -12.84 -6.65
CA ALA A 254 -13.46 -12.65 -5.23
C ALA A 254 -12.77 -11.30 -4.96
N THR A 255 -11.82 -10.91 -5.81
CA THR A 255 -11.16 -9.60 -5.73
C THR A 255 -12.16 -8.46 -5.90
N LEU A 256 -13.05 -8.52 -6.90
CA LEU A 256 -14.08 -7.50 -7.12
C LEU A 256 -15.08 -7.42 -5.96
N ALA A 257 -15.51 -8.56 -5.43
CA ALA A 257 -16.41 -8.61 -4.28
C ALA A 257 -15.75 -7.98 -3.03
N PHE A 258 -14.47 -8.29 -2.79
CA PHE A 258 -13.70 -7.70 -1.69
C PHE A 258 -13.47 -6.21 -1.88
N CYS A 259 -13.14 -5.75 -3.09
CA CYS A 259 -13.02 -4.34 -3.40
C CYS A 259 -14.35 -3.59 -3.21
N GLY A 260 -15.47 -4.19 -3.60
CA GLY A 260 -16.80 -3.64 -3.36
C GLY A 260 -17.12 -3.52 -1.87
N PHE A 261 -16.76 -4.53 -1.08
CA PHE A 261 -16.88 -4.51 0.38
C PHE A 261 -16.03 -3.37 1.00
N LEU A 262 -14.78 -3.23 0.58
CA LEU A 262 -13.90 -2.13 1.05
C LEU A 262 -14.46 -0.77 0.67
N LEU A 263 -14.91 -0.62 -0.58
CA LEU A 263 -15.50 0.63 -1.07
C LEU A 263 -16.74 1.02 -0.26
N TYR A 264 -17.60 0.06 0.06
CA TYR A 264 -18.77 0.28 0.91
C TYR A 264 -18.36 0.91 2.26
N TRP A 265 -17.36 0.34 2.94
CA TRP A 265 -16.88 0.87 4.21
C TRP A 265 -16.25 2.25 4.06
N TYR A 266 -15.46 2.48 3.02
CA TYR A 266 -14.86 3.78 2.74
C TYR A 266 -15.90 4.87 2.46
N LEU A 267 -17.03 4.51 1.86
CA LEU A 267 -18.11 5.44 1.57
C LEU A 267 -19.01 5.71 2.77
N THR A 268 -19.15 4.75 3.68
CA THR A 268 -20.13 4.84 4.79
C THR A 268 -19.50 5.25 6.12
N VAL A 269 -18.17 5.17 6.26
CA VAL A 269 -17.46 5.47 7.51
C VAL A 269 -16.57 6.70 7.34
N PRO A 270 -17.03 7.88 7.79
CA PRO A 270 -16.30 9.14 7.62
C PRO A 270 -14.91 9.14 8.31
N GLU A 271 -14.77 8.39 9.39
CA GLU A 271 -13.53 8.28 10.18
C GLU A 271 -12.38 7.66 9.38
N LEU A 272 -12.68 6.93 8.30
CA LEU A 272 -11.65 6.39 7.40
C LEU A 272 -11.02 7.47 6.49
N GLY A 273 -11.57 8.68 6.48
CA GLY A 273 -10.99 9.89 5.88
C GLY A 273 -10.91 9.88 4.34
N LEU A 274 -11.41 8.84 3.66
CA LEU A 274 -11.30 8.70 2.19
C LEU A 274 -12.37 9.51 1.43
N MET A 275 -13.41 9.95 2.11
CA MET A 275 -14.49 10.75 1.51
C MET A 275 -14.18 12.24 1.43
N ASN A 276 -12.97 12.66 1.74
CA ASN A 276 -12.57 14.03 1.48
C ASN A 276 -12.57 14.29 -0.04
N PRO A 277 -13.36 15.24 -0.55
CA PRO A 277 -13.45 15.53 -1.99
C PRO A 277 -12.09 15.84 -2.62
N ILE A 278 -11.18 16.48 -1.88
CA ILE A 278 -9.82 16.80 -2.36
C ILE A 278 -9.03 15.50 -2.58
N SER A 279 -9.07 14.58 -1.63
CA SER A 279 -8.39 13.29 -1.72
C SER A 279 -8.87 12.46 -2.92
N VAL A 280 -10.18 12.36 -3.09
CA VAL A 280 -10.79 11.67 -4.24
C VAL A 280 -10.40 12.34 -5.56
N SER A 281 -10.45 13.69 -5.60
CA SER A 281 -10.06 14.45 -6.79
C SER A 281 -8.60 14.23 -7.18
N ILE A 282 -7.68 14.17 -6.23
CA ILE A 282 -6.26 13.89 -6.50
C ILE A 282 -6.10 12.53 -7.20
N VAL A 283 -6.75 11.48 -6.68
CA VAL A 283 -6.68 10.16 -7.29
C VAL A 283 -7.26 10.17 -8.71
N LEU A 284 -8.43 10.76 -8.89
CA LEU A 284 -9.06 10.86 -10.21
C LEU A 284 -8.18 11.64 -11.20
N ILE A 285 -7.60 12.77 -10.77
CA ILE A 285 -6.68 13.56 -11.59
C ILE A 285 -5.47 12.72 -12.02
N VAL A 286 -4.87 11.95 -11.12
CA VAL A 286 -3.74 11.08 -11.44
C VAL A 286 -4.14 10.06 -12.52
N TYR A 287 -5.30 9.43 -12.41
CA TYR A 287 -5.79 8.48 -13.42
C TYR A 287 -6.06 9.15 -14.75
N VAL A 288 -6.76 10.29 -14.75
CA VAL A 288 -7.06 11.05 -15.98
C VAL A 288 -5.78 11.51 -16.67
N VAL A 289 -4.83 12.08 -15.90
CA VAL A 289 -3.53 12.52 -16.43
C VAL A 289 -2.76 11.33 -17.03
N SER A 290 -2.78 10.18 -16.37
CA SER A 290 -2.11 8.97 -16.87
C SER A 290 -2.73 8.47 -18.19
N ILE A 291 -4.06 8.48 -18.30
CA ILE A 291 -4.78 8.10 -19.52
C ILE A 291 -4.47 9.08 -20.64
N VAL A 292 -4.57 10.39 -20.37
CA VAL A 292 -4.27 11.43 -21.38
C VAL A 292 -2.82 11.32 -21.84
N TYR A 293 -1.88 11.15 -20.92
CA TYR A 293 -0.47 10.95 -21.23
C TYR A 293 -0.26 9.74 -22.14
N PHE A 294 -0.89 8.60 -21.84
CA PHE A 294 -0.80 7.40 -22.67
C PHE A 294 -1.25 7.68 -24.12
N TYR A 295 -2.41 8.33 -24.31
CA TYR A 295 -2.90 8.65 -25.66
C TYR A 295 -2.03 9.66 -26.39
N ILE A 296 -1.47 10.65 -25.69
CA ILE A 296 -0.53 11.61 -26.27
C ILE A 296 0.74 10.89 -26.75
N ILE A 297 1.33 10.04 -25.93
CA ILE A 297 2.54 9.29 -26.29
C ILE A 297 2.25 8.31 -27.43
N ARG A 298 1.12 7.62 -27.39
CA ARG A 298 0.69 6.72 -28.46
C ARG A 298 0.60 7.47 -29.81
N TRP A 299 -0.06 8.62 -29.83
CA TRP A 299 -0.16 9.46 -31.02
C TRP A 299 1.19 9.98 -31.48
N TYR A 300 2.01 10.50 -30.55
CA TYR A 300 3.34 11.04 -30.86
C TYR A 300 4.25 9.97 -31.49
N ARG A 301 4.33 8.79 -30.90
CA ARG A 301 5.18 7.71 -31.40
C ARG A 301 4.71 7.17 -32.75
N ALA A 302 3.41 7.03 -32.93
CA ALA A 302 2.85 6.61 -34.23
C ALA A 302 3.16 7.62 -35.33
N LYS A 303 2.99 8.93 -35.04
CA LYS A 303 3.14 10.00 -36.04
C LYS A 303 4.60 10.33 -36.36
N TYR A 304 5.45 10.44 -35.36
CA TYR A 304 6.82 10.93 -35.51
C TYR A 304 7.90 9.86 -35.51
N GLN A 305 7.62 8.70 -34.97
CA GLN A 305 8.60 7.61 -34.87
C GLN A 305 8.19 6.35 -35.65
N GLY A 306 6.98 6.28 -36.18
CA GLY A 306 6.47 5.11 -36.89
C GLY A 306 6.25 3.90 -35.98
N ILE A 307 6.24 4.09 -34.65
CA ILE A 307 6.12 3.01 -33.65
C ILE A 307 4.66 2.85 -33.27
N ASN A 308 4.12 1.64 -33.48
CA ASN A 308 2.79 1.29 -32.98
C ASN A 308 2.88 0.65 -31.62
N ILE A 309 2.56 1.43 -30.56
CA ILE A 309 2.58 0.94 -29.15
C ILE A 309 1.57 -0.18 -28.93
N ASP A 310 0.45 -0.23 -29.66
CA ASP A 310 -0.58 -1.26 -29.47
C ASP A 310 -0.06 -2.68 -29.71
N LEU A 311 1.03 -2.82 -30.45
CA LEU A 311 1.65 -4.13 -30.68
C LEU A 311 2.26 -4.72 -29.41
N ALA A 312 2.74 -3.88 -28.48
CA ALA A 312 3.27 -4.33 -27.19
C ALA A 312 2.19 -4.98 -26.31
N PHE A 313 0.92 -4.61 -26.53
CA PHE A 313 -0.21 -5.12 -25.72
C PHE A 313 -1.00 -6.25 -26.40
N LYS A 314 -0.64 -6.63 -27.63
CA LYS A 314 -1.32 -7.73 -28.35
C LYS A 314 -0.91 -9.11 -27.87
N ASN A 315 0.34 -9.26 -27.53
CA ASN A 315 0.91 -10.55 -27.10
C ASN A 315 1.57 -10.37 -25.75
N ILE A 316 1.46 -11.38 -24.89
CA ILE A 316 2.29 -11.47 -23.69
C ILE A 316 3.71 -11.75 -24.15
N PRO A 317 4.72 -10.95 -23.77
CA PRO A 317 6.10 -11.24 -24.14
C PRO A 317 6.47 -12.66 -23.74
N PRO A 318 7.19 -13.42 -24.57
CA PRO A 318 7.74 -14.71 -24.16
C PRO A 318 8.70 -14.48 -22.99
N GLU A 319 8.52 -15.25 -21.92
CA GLU A 319 9.39 -15.26 -20.75
C GLU A 319 10.77 -15.91 -21.06
#